data_0437f535d7a4a46edb9a5b00e123be0b
#
_entry.id   0437f535d7a4a46edb9a5b00e123be0b
#
_cell.length_a   1.000
_cell.length_b   1.000
_cell.length_c   1.000
_cell.angle_alpha   90.00
_cell.angle_beta   90.00
_cell.angle_gamma   90.00
#
_symmetry.space_group_name_H-M   'P 1'
#
loop_
_entity.id
_entity.type
_entity.pdbx_description
1 polymer ?
#
loop_
_entity_poly.entity_id
_entity_poly.type
_entity_poly.pdbx_seq_one_letter_code
_entity_poly.pdbx_strand_id
1 'polypeptide(L)'
;MNKWFAGTMAFLFISAANAADFPVTIDSCGTPVTFTQAPKRAVIHDLNMSEMAFALGLQDRIVGLTGITGWYKMTPEFKHQMGSIPELAPKYPSLETLLAANPDFFFAGWNYGMKVGGEVTPSALETYGIKTFVLSESCVFTASQKQKASMD
;
A
#
# COMPACT_ATOMS: atom_id res chain seq x y z
N MET A 1 16.69 2.17 -65.26
CA MET A 1 16.82 2.97 -64.01
C MET A 1 16.00 2.28 -62.91
N ASN A 2 16.65 1.38 -62.16
CA ASN A 2 15.98 0.59 -61.08
C ASN A 2 16.26 1.27 -59.75
N LYS A 3 15.20 1.77 -59.10
CA LYS A 3 15.27 2.33 -57.74
C LYS A 3 14.98 1.21 -56.76
N TRP A 4 15.99 0.80 -55.99
CA TRP A 4 15.87 -0.10 -54.87
C TRP A 4 15.40 0.70 -53.66
N PHE A 5 14.22 0.40 -53.13
CA PHE A 5 13.76 0.90 -51.83
C PHE A 5 14.29 -0.06 -50.76
N ALA A 6 15.28 0.39 -50.00
CA ALA A 6 15.71 -0.30 -48.79
C ALA A 6 14.73 0.05 -47.65
N GLY A 7 13.86 -0.90 -47.30
CA GLY A 7 12.96 -0.77 -46.13
C GLY A 7 13.74 -1.03 -44.84
N THR A 8 13.91 0.00 -44.02
CA THR A 8 14.52 -0.15 -42.70
C THR A 8 13.47 -0.74 -41.73
N MET A 9 13.66 -1.99 -41.36
CA MET A 9 12.81 -2.69 -40.38
C MET A 9 13.25 -2.27 -38.97
N ALA A 10 12.48 -1.41 -38.31
CA ALA A 10 12.72 -0.99 -36.95
C ALA A 10 12.27 -2.13 -36.00
N PHE A 11 13.23 -2.77 -35.32
CA PHE A 11 12.96 -3.70 -34.23
C PHE A 11 12.57 -2.93 -32.95
N LEU A 12 11.31 -2.99 -32.59
CA LEU A 12 10.84 -2.55 -31.29
C LEU A 12 11.27 -3.59 -30.23
N PHE A 13 12.28 -3.25 -29.44
CA PHE A 13 12.60 -4.01 -28.23
C PHE A 13 11.52 -3.74 -27.17
N ILE A 14 10.60 -4.68 -27.01
CA ILE A 14 9.68 -4.68 -25.88
C ILE A 14 10.46 -5.19 -24.68
N SER A 15 10.87 -4.27 -23.79
CA SER A 15 11.40 -4.64 -22.48
C SER A 15 10.29 -5.30 -21.68
N ALA A 16 10.36 -6.62 -21.49
CA ALA A 16 9.50 -7.32 -20.55
C ALA A 16 9.85 -6.82 -19.14
N ALA A 17 8.95 -6.08 -18.51
CA ALA A 17 9.05 -5.81 -17.09
C ALA A 17 8.99 -7.16 -16.35
N ASN A 18 10.07 -7.50 -15.63
CA ASN A 18 10.07 -8.68 -14.77
C ASN A 18 8.99 -8.48 -13.69
N ALA A 19 7.86 -9.13 -13.87
CA ALA A 19 6.89 -9.27 -12.80
C ALA A 19 7.55 -10.09 -11.68
N ALA A 20 7.42 -9.65 -10.43
CA ALA A 20 7.92 -10.42 -9.31
C ALA A 20 7.30 -11.83 -9.34
N ASP A 21 8.14 -12.86 -9.24
CA ASP A 21 7.66 -14.24 -9.15
C ASP A 21 7.01 -14.44 -7.77
N PHE A 22 5.73 -14.75 -7.74
CA PHE A 22 5.01 -15.13 -6.52
C PHE A 22 5.16 -16.63 -6.26
N PRO A 23 5.16 -17.07 -4.98
CA PRO A 23 4.92 -16.29 -3.76
C PRO A 23 6.13 -15.44 -3.34
N VAL A 24 5.85 -14.25 -2.76
CA VAL A 24 6.84 -13.36 -2.16
C VAL A 24 6.61 -13.28 -0.67
N THR A 25 7.66 -13.46 0.12
CA THR A 25 7.62 -13.29 1.56
C THR A 25 8.43 -12.06 1.95
N ILE A 26 7.82 -11.16 2.71
CA ILE A 26 8.46 -9.95 3.25
C ILE A 26 8.44 -9.98 4.77
N ASP A 27 9.38 -9.30 5.39
CA ASP A 27 9.34 -9.03 6.83
C ASP A 27 8.45 -7.82 7.11
N SER A 28 7.53 -7.98 8.05
CA SER A 28 6.67 -6.91 8.54
C SER A 28 6.76 -6.86 10.05
N CYS A 29 7.57 -5.96 10.60
CA CYS A 29 7.86 -5.86 12.03
C CYS A 29 8.34 -7.16 12.68
N GLY A 30 9.25 -7.89 12.03
CA GLY A 30 9.78 -9.17 12.50
C GLY A 30 8.83 -10.35 12.29
N THR A 31 7.73 -10.15 11.58
CA THR A 31 6.78 -11.21 11.22
C THR A 31 6.83 -11.44 9.70
N PRO A 32 7.08 -12.66 9.23
CA PRO A 32 7.05 -12.96 7.81
C PRO A 32 5.61 -12.92 7.29
N VAL A 33 5.38 -12.16 6.23
CA VAL A 33 4.09 -12.07 5.51
C VAL A 33 4.28 -12.58 4.10
N THR A 34 3.56 -13.63 3.72
CA THR A 34 3.65 -14.23 2.39
C THR A 34 2.49 -13.81 1.52
N PHE A 35 2.81 -13.29 0.36
CA PHE A 35 1.86 -12.94 -0.70
C PHE A 35 1.94 -14.00 -1.80
N THR A 36 0.83 -14.64 -2.11
CA THR A 36 0.73 -15.62 -3.21
C THR A 36 0.46 -14.94 -4.55
N GLN A 37 0.07 -13.68 -4.53
CA GLN A 37 -0.14 -12.81 -5.69
C GLN A 37 0.01 -11.35 -5.27
N ALA A 38 0.20 -10.45 -6.24
CA ALA A 38 0.22 -9.02 -5.99
C ALA A 38 -1.15 -8.55 -5.46
N PRO A 39 -1.19 -7.72 -4.40
CA PRO A 39 -2.43 -7.12 -3.93
C PRO A 39 -3.13 -6.33 -5.03
N LYS A 40 -4.47 -6.41 -5.05
CA LYS A 40 -5.31 -5.75 -6.06
C LYS A 40 -6.29 -4.75 -5.47
N ARG A 41 -6.52 -4.83 -4.15
CA ARG A 41 -7.52 -4.04 -3.42
C ARG A 41 -6.91 -3.51 -2.13
N ALA A 42 -5.99 -2.57 -2.25
CA ALA A 42 -5.31 -1.99 -1.09
C ALA A 42 -6.17 -0.93 -0.41
N VAL A 43 -6.18 -0.93 0.91
CA VAL A 43 -6.50 0.25 1.71
C VAL A 43 -5.21 0.76 2.31
N ILE A 44 -5.01 2.08 2.28
CA ILE A 44 -3.79 2.72 2.79
C ILE A 44 -4.18 3.76 3.84
N HIS A 45 -3.49 3.73 4.96
CA HIS A 45 -3.69 4.69 6.03
C HIS A 45 -2.63 5.78 5.97
N ASP A 46 -3.05 7.01 6.33
CA ASP A 46 -2.20 8.19 6.44
C ASP A 46 -1.72 8.79 5.11
N LEU A 47 -1.48 10.09 5.13
CA LEU A 47 -1.06 10.89 3.98
C LEU A 47 0.30 10.41 3.43
N ASN A 48 1.27 10.20 4.31
CA ASN A 48 2.64 9.84 3.90
C ASN A 48 2.67 8.48 3.20
N MET A 49 1.97 7.48 3.73
CA MET A 49 1.89 6.15 3.11
C MET A 49 1.11 6.18 1.79
N SER A 50 0.11 7.05 1.69
CA SER A 50 -0.61 7.28 0.43
C SER A 50 0.29 7.90 -0.63
N GLU A 51 1.10 8.90 -0.27
CA GLU A 51 2.08 9.52 -1.16
C GLU A 51 3.14 8.53 -1.64
N MET A 52 3.60 7.61 -0.76
CA MET A 52 4.50 6.53 -1.16
C MET A 52 3.89 5.65 -2.26
N ALA A 53 2.62 5.27 -2.09
CA ALA A 53 1.92 4.45 -3.08
C ALA A 53 1.67 5.22 -4.40
N PHE A 54 1.36 6.50 -4.33
CA PHE A 54 1.16 7.35 -5.52
C PHE A 54 2.48 7.54 -6.29
N ALA A 55 3.59 7.73 -5.59
CA ALA A 55 4.91 7.83 -6.21
C ALA A 55 5.32 6.54 -6.95
N LEU A 56 4.77 5.40 -6.53
CA LEU A 56 4.96 4.10 -7.20
C LEU A 56 3.92 3.83 -8.30
N GLY A 57 2.99 4.74 -8.55
CA GLY A 57 1.95 4.59 -9.58
C GLY A 57 0.94 3.48 -9.27
N LEU A 58 0.61 3.26 -7.98
CA LEU A 58 -0.24 2.15 -7.54
C LEU A 58 -1.72 2.52 -7.38
N GLN A 59 -2.16 3.69 -7.85
CA GLN A 59 -3.52 4.20 -7.64
C GLN A 59 -4.61 3.21 -8.09
N ASP A 60 -4.41 2.52 -9.21
CA ASP A 60 -5.36 1.54 -9.75
C ASP A 60 -5.57 0.31 -8.84
N ARG A 61 -4.70 0.13 -7.84
CA ARG A 61 -4.78 -0.96 -6.86
C ARG A 61 -5.36 -0.51 -5.53
N ILE A 62 -5.67 0.78 -5.36
CA ILE A 62 -6.16 1.35 -4.11
C ILE A 62 -7.67 1.47 -4.16
N VAL A 63 -8.35 0.83 -3.21
CA VAL A 63 -9.81 0.89 -3.09
C VAL A 63 -10.27 1.89 -2.04
N GLY A 64 -9.36 2.44 -1.24
CA GLY A 64 -9.66 3.48 -0.27
C GLY A 64 -8.46 3.96 0.52
N LEU A 65 -8.57 5.19 1.00
CA LEU A 65 -7.64 5.80 1.92
C LEU A 65 -8.31 6.02 3.27
N THR A 66 -7.51 6.10 4.33
CA THR A 66 -7.99 6.47 5.67
C THR A 66 -7.00 7.40 6.33
N GLY A 67 -7.46 8.25 7.26
CA GLY A 67 -6.56 9.08 8.07
C GLY A 67 -5.97 10.28 7.34
N ILE A 68 -6.69 10.88 6.41
CA ILE A 68 -6.22 12.04 5.65
C ILE A 68 -6.84 13.33 6.22
N THR A 69 -8.13 13.56 5.94
CA THR A 69 -8.78 14.86 6.24
C THR A 69 -8.95 15.13 7.73
N GLY A 70 -8.87 14.10 8.56
CA GLY A 70 -8.95 14.24 10.03
C GLY A 70 -7.72 14.88 10.67
N TRP A 71 -6.59 14.91 9.97
CA TRP A 71 -5.32 15.43 10.48
C TRP A 71 -4.59 16.36 9.50
N TYR A 72 -4.82 16.21 8.19
CA TYR A 72 -4.05 16.92 7.18
C TYR A 72 -4.95 17.80 6.32
N LYS A 73 -4.34 18.87 5.80
CA LYS A 73 -4.93 19.69 4.76
C LYS A 73 -4.38 19.21 3.41
N MET A 74 -5.22 18.55 2.64
CA MET A 74 -4.81 18.05 1.33
C MET A 74 -4.37 19.18 0.40
N THR A 75 -3.18 19.02 -0.17
CA THR A 75 -2.67 19.91 -1.23
C THR A 75 -3.42 19.68 -2.55
N PRO A 76 -3.40 20.62 -3.49
CA PRO A 76 -3.96 20.40 -4.84
C PRO A 76 -3.30 19.19 -5.53
N GLU A 77 -1.99 19.01 -5.35
CA GLU A 77 -1.25 17.89 -5.92
C GLU A 77 -1.73 16.54 -5.35
N PHE A 78 -1.84 16.43 -4.03
CA PHE A 78 -2.37 15.22 -3.41
C PHE A 78 -3.78 14.87 -3.91
N LYS A 79 -4.67 15.88 -4.02
CA LYS A 79 -6.02 15.69 -4.57
C LYS A 79 -6.00 15.21 -6.01
N HIS A 80 -5.10 15.75 -6.82
CA HIS A 80 -4.94 15.33 -8.21
C HIS A 80 -4.49 13.86 -8.29
N GLN A 81 -3.49 13.46 -7.49
CA GLN A 81 -2.99 12.09 -7.45
C GLN A 81 -4.00 11.10 -6.87
N MET A 82 -4.76 11.52 -5.85
CA MET A 82 -5.83 10.72 -5.24
C MET A 82 -6.98 10.44 -6.24
N GLY A 83 -7.28 11.42 -7.11
CA GLY A 83 -8.34 11.27 -8.12
C GLY A 83 -9.68 10.90 -7.51
N SER A 84 -10.25 9.78 -7.93
CA SER A 84 -11.54 9.27 -7.45
C SER A 84 -11.45 8.26 -6.30
N ILE A 85 -10.25 7.99 -5.77
CA ILE A 85 -10.08 7.07 -4.64
C ILE A 85 -10.81 7.65 -3.41
N PRO A 86 -11.76 6.91 -2.80
CA PRO A 86 -12.52 7.44 -1.66
C PRO A 86 -11.68 7.46 -0.38
N GLU A 87 -11.90 8.45 0.47
CA GLU A 87 -11.50 8.40 1.86
C GLU A 87 -12.59 7.67 2.67
N LEU A 88 -12.25 6.49 3.20
CA LEU A 88 -13.18 5.61 3.92
C LEU A 88 -13.41 6.08 5.37
N ALA A 89 -12.39 6.66 5.98
CA ALA A 89 -12.44 7.22 7.31
C ALA A 89 -11.46 8.40 7.42
N PRO A 90 -11.89 9.57 7.93
CA PRO A 90 -11.02 10.75 8.06
C PRO A 90 -9.90 10.57 9.08
N LYS A 91 -10.04 9.61 9.99
CA LYS A 91 -9.04 9.22 11.01
C LYS A 91 -8.85 7.71 10.98
N TYR A 92 -8.65 7.07 12.14
CA TYR A 92 -8.49 5.62 12.24
C TYR A 92 -9.73 4.88 11.70
N PRO A 93 -9.53 3.89 10.83
CA PRO A 93 -10.64 3.05 10.40
C PRO A 93 -11.08 2.11 11.52
N SER A 94 -12.37 1.79 11.58
CA SER A 94 -12.86 0.63 12.31
C SER A 94 -12.64 -0.65 11.49
N LEU A 95 -12.70 -1.80 12.15
CA LEU A 95 -12.67 -3.08 11.45
C LEU A 95 -13.84 -3.19 10.46
N GLU A 96 -15.04 -2.76 10.84
CA GLU A 96 -16.21 -2.74 9.96
C GLU A 96 -15.97 -1.90 8.70
N THR A 97 -15.39 -0.71 8.85
CA THR A 97 -15.05 0.15 7.70
C THR A 97 -14.11 -0.53 6.73
N LEU A 98 -13.10 -1.23 7.24
CA LEU A 98 -12.16 -1.99 6.40
C LEU A 98 -12.86 -3.16 5.70
N LEU A 99 -13.63 -3.96 6.43
CA LEU A 99 -14.34 -5.11 5.86
C LEU A 99 -15.35 -4.70 4.78
N ALA A 100 -16.03 -3.57 4.96
CA ALA A 100 -16.97 -3.04 3.96
C ALA A 100 -16.29 -2.68 2.63
N ALA A 101 -15.02 -2.24 2.67
CA ALA A 101 -14.25 -1.96 1.47
C ALA A 101 -13.72 -3.22 0.78
N ASN A 102 -13.82 -4.40 1.44
CA ASN A 102 -13.35 -5.69 0.94
C ASN A 102 -11.91 -5.65 0.38
N PRO A 103 -10.93 -5.19 1.15
CA PRO A 103 -9.54 -5.14 0.72
C PRO A 103 -8.89 -6.53 0.80
N ASP A 104 -7.83 -6.74 0.02
CA ASP A 104 -6.91 -7.86 0.16
C ASP A 104 -5.60 -7.46 0.86
N PHE A 105 -5.40 -6.15 1.06
CA PHE A 105 -4.19 -5.59 1.64
C PHE A 105 -4.48 -4.29 2.41
N PHE A 106 -3.83 -4.15 3.57
CA PHE A 106 -3.86 -2.93 4.36
C PHE A 106 -2.44 -2.47 4.68
N PHE A 107 -2.09 -1.29 4.21
CA PHE A 107 -0.83 -0.62 4.54
C PHE A 107 -1.09 0.44 5.60
N ALA A 108 -0.53 0.22 6.78
CA ALA A 108 -0.71 1.07 7.95
C ALA A 108 0.49 0.91 8.90
N GLY A 109 0.47 1.59 10.03
CA GLY A 109 1.50 1.47 11.06
C GLY A 109 0.90 1.40 12.45
N TRP A 110 1.71 1.02 13.43
CA TRP A 110 1.32 1.12 14.83
C TRP A 110 1.18 2.58 15.23
N ASN A 111 0.00 2.95 15.77
CA ASN A 111 -0.47 4.31 15.97
C ASN A 111 -0.70 5.11 14.68
N TYR A 112 -0.64 4.43 13.53
CA TYR A 112 -0.98 4.94 12.20
C TYR A 112 -1.91 3.95 11.51
N GLY A 113 -3.18 3.95 11.88
CA GLY A 113 -4.19 3.02 11.39
C GLY A 113 -4.36 1.76 12.21
N MET A 114 -3.34 1.33 12.94
CA MET A 114 -3.37 0.20 13.86
C MET A 114 -3.10 0.64 15.30
N LYS A 115 -3.67 -0.07 16.27
CA LYS A 115 -3.47 0.21 17.70
C LYS A 115 -3.27 -1.09 18.46
N VAL A 116 -2.24 -1.13 19.32
CA VAL A 116 -2.02 -2.27 20.22
C VAL A 116 -3.24 -2.50 21.10
N GLY A 117 -3.74 -3.74 21.10
CA GLY A 117 -4.97 -4.10 21.82
C GLY A 117 -6.26 -3.57 21.18
N GLY A 118 -6.17 -2.96 20.00
CA GLY A 118 -7.34 -2.54 19.23
C GLY A 118 -7.88 -3.66 18.35
N GLU A 119 -9.00 -3.38 17.66
CA GLU A 119 -9.64 -4.32 16.74
C GLU A 119 -8.94 -4.40 15.38
N VAL A 120 -8.22 -3.34 14.98
CA VAL A 120 -7.47 -3.29 13.72
C VAL A 120 -6.01 -3.59 14.02
N THR A 121 -5.64 -4.86 13.83
CA THR A 121 -4.27 -5.36 14.00
C THR A 121 -3.93 -6.33 12.87
N PRO A 122 -2.65 -6.59 12.57
CA PRO A 122 -2.27 -7.58 11.56
C PRO A 122 -2.91 -8.94 11.78
N SER A 123 -2.90 -9.44 13.02
CA SER A 123 -3.48 -10.75 13.36
C SER A 123 -5.00 -10.78 13.21
N ALA A 124 -5.69 -9.70 13.57
CA ALA A 124 -7.15 -9.62 13.39
C ALA A 124 -7.51 -9.59 11.89
N LEU A 125 -6.82 -8.78 11.09
CA LEU A 125 -7.07 -8.66 9.66
C LEU A 125 -6.77 -9.94 8.89
N GLU A 126 -5.73 -10.68 9.30
CA GLU A 126 -5.39 -11.99 8.72
C GLU A 126 -6.55 -12.99 8.81
N THR A 127 -7.37 -12.95 9.87
CA THR A 127 -8.55 -13.84 10.00
C THR A 127 -9.60 -13.61 8.91
N TYR A 128 -9.56 -12.44 8.27
CA TYR A 128 -10.42 -12.06 7.15
C TYR A 128 -9.70 -12.15 5.80
N GLY A 129 -8.49 -12.72 5.77
CA GLY A 129 -7.70 -12.83 4.55
C GLY A 129 -7.06 -11.53 4.08
N ILE A 130 -7.07 -10.49 4.91
CA ILE A 130 -6.46 -9.19 4.61
C ILE A 130 -5.01 -9.22 5.06
N LYS A 131 -4.08 -9.23 4.09
CA LYS A 131 -2.66 -9.11 4.38
C LYS A 131 -2.30 -7.70 4.81
N THR A 132 -1.31 -7.58 5.67
CA THR A 132 -0.86 -6.28 6.15
C THR A 132 0.63 -6.09 5.94
N PHE A 133 1.01 -4.88 5.63
CA PHE A 133 2.37 -4.41 5.80
C PHE A 133 2.36 -3.27 6.82
N VAL A 134 3.15 -3.43 7.87
CA VAL A 134 3.27 -2.42 8.93
C VAL A 134 4.43 -1.52 8.57
N LEU A 135 4.19 -0.20 8.55
CA LEU A 135 5.24 0.80 8.34
C LEU A 135 6.40 0.55 9.31
N SER A 136 7.60 0.32 8.76
CA SER A 136 8.75 -0.14 9.54
C SER A 136 9.14 0.80 10.67
N GLU A 137 8.98 2.11 10.48
CA GLU A 137 9.24 3.14 11.49
C GLU A 137 8.34 3.00 12.73
N SER A 138 7.18 2.38 12.56
CA SER A 138 6.22 2.15 13.64
C SER A 138 6.35 0.80 14.34
N CYS A 139 7.35 -0.02 13.99
CA CYS A 139 7.59 -1.34 14.55
C CYS A 139 8.16 -1.30 15.98
N VAL A 140 7.47 -0.64 16.88
CA VAL A 140 7.95 -0.36 18.25
C VAL A 140 7.61 -1.44 19.28
N PHE A 141 6.89 -2.51 18.91
CA PHE A 141 6.22 -3.39 19.88
C PHE A 141 6.49 -4.87 19.73
N THR A 142 7.59 -5.25 19.10
CA THR A 142 8.05 -6.62 19.29
C THR A 142 8.69 -6.74 20.66
N ALA A 143 8.28 -7.71 21.47
CA ALA A 143 8.72 -7.89 22.85
C ALA A 143 10.25 -7.99 23.03
N SER A 144 11.01 -8.19 21.95
CA SER A 144 12.47 -8.24 21.90
C SER A 144 13.15 -6.93 21.45
N GLN A 145 12.41 -5.95 20.92
CA GLN A 145 12.95 -4.70 20.38
C GLN A 145 12.35 -3.50 21.10
N LYS A 146 12.99 -3.06 22.17
CA LYS A 146 12.74 -1.76 22.82
C LYS A 146 13.20 -0.58 21.94
N GLN A 147 13.18 -0.74 20.65
CA GLN A 147 13.56 0.31 19.73
C GLN A 147 12.32 1.14 19.44
N LYS A 148 12.24 2.31 20.09
CA LYS A 148 11.32 3.34 19.63
C LYS A 148 11.75 3.67 18.20
N ALA A 149 10.86 3.53 17.24
CA ALA A 149 11.04 4.17 15.97
C ALA A 149 11.13 5.67 16.25
N SER A 150 12.21 6.27 15.82
CA SER A 150 12.33 7.72 15.79
C SER A 150 11.33 8.22 14.75
N MET A 151 10.53 9.16 15.17
CA MET A 151 9.57 9.85 14.31
C MET A 151 10.07 11.27 14.01
N ASP A 152 11.38 11.45 14.09
CA ASP A 152 12.04 12.73 13.80
C ASP A 152 12.39 12.85 12.31
#